data_159f51c7e20f3e7d9a52655a161c0e58
#
_entry.id   159f51c7e20f3e7d9a52655a161c0e58
#
_cell.length_a   1.000
_cell.length_b   1.000
_cell.length_c   1.000
_cell.angle_alpha   90.00
_cell.angle_beta   90.00
_cell.angle_gamma   90.00
#
_symmetry.space_group_name_H-M   'P 1'
#
loop_
_entity.id
_entity.type
_entity.pdbx_description
1 polymer ?
#
loop_
_entity_poly.entity_id
_entity_poly.type
_entity_poly.pdbx_seq_one_letter_code
_entity_poly.pdbx_strand_id
1 'polypeptide(L)'
;MKKTIWLLVLNIVIGGICQAQLPERNAVNIEKYREICKKHIYKEMKGMYRQAGGSLRFPFLAPGSSQYLDMLWDWDSWLSDVALRQILSDKGTEADKKEALAYEQGCVLNSLSYGGMDGWIPIWIERNAPSREEMLKKRNPWKTNMHKPTLAQHAAFIVKNMGGDAEWLREDFYTLQAFVAKYLNFHRHKATGLIYWETDEAIGVDNDPSTFYRPHGSSGSIFLNCLMYKELQAMAYLADCLNLTDISIFFEKEAETLKTNIRKHCWDERDRFYYSVDLNLLPVENLISKDCTREIYTCMWDSPEHTTA
;
A
#
# COMPACT_ATOMS: atom_id res chain seq x y z
N MET A 1 38.92 50.98 1.60
CA MET A 1 37.53 51.37 1.30
C MET A 1 36.95 50.77 0.01
N LYS A 2 37.65 50.65 -1.12
CA LYS A 2 37.11 50.10 -2.38
C LYS A 2 36.73 48.59 -2.32
N LYS A 3 37.44 47.75 -1.58
CA LYS A 3 37.12 46.29 -1.45
C LYS A 3 35.87 45.98 -0.63
N THR A 4 35.53 46.81 0.36
CA THR A 4 34.38 46.64 1.22
C THR A 4 33.07 46.99 0.49
N ILE A 5 33.12 47.95 -0.43
CA ILE A 5 31.96 48.35 -1.25
C ILE A 5 31.57 47.23 -2.23
N TRP A 6 32.56 46.55 -2.85
CA TRP A 6 32.28 45.42 -3.76
C TRP A 6 31.66 44.21 -3.06
N LEU A 7 32.05 43.93 -1.84
CA LEU A 7 31.43 42.85 -1.03
C LEU A 7 29.98 43.16 -0.63
N LEU A 8 29.69 44.45 -0.37
CA LEU A 8 28.32 44.88 -0.06
C LEU A 8 27.41 44.84 -1.31
N VAL A 9 27.91 45.27 -2.46
CA VAL A 9 27.18 45.21 -3.73
C VAL A 9 26.96 43.77 -4.17
N LEU A 10 27.95 42.87 -4.00
CA LEU A 10 27.82 41.47 -4.33
C LEU A 10 26.79 40.76 -3.44
N ASN A 11 26.73 41.08 -2.14
CA ASN A 11 25.70 40.53 -1.24
C ASN A 11 24.28 41.06 -1.55
N ILE A 12 24.14 42.30 -2.00
CA ILE A 12 22.84 42.84 -2.43
C ILE A 12 22.40 42.21 -3.75
N VAL A 13 23.31 41.95 -4.68
CA VAL A 13 22.99 41.27 -5.95
C VAL A 13 22.67 39.78 -5.75
N ILE A 14 23.42 39.08 -4.89
CA ILE A 14 23.16 37.67 -4.58
C ILE A 14 21.89 37.54 -3.72
N GLY A 15 21.64 38.45 -2.78
CA GLY A 15 20.40 38.49 -1.99
C GLY A 15 19.16 38.83 -2.83
N GLY A 16 19.33 39.59 -3.93
CA GLY A 16 18.23 39.92 -4.86
C GLY A 16 17.88 38.80 -5.87
N ILE A 17 18.82 37.89 -6.16
CA ILE A 17 18.59 36.78 -7.13
C ILE A 17 18.01 35.52 -6.47
N CYS A 18 18.09 35.37 -5.14
CA CYS A 18 17.58 34.20 -4.42
C CYS A 18 16.16 34.35 -3.84
N GLN A 19 15.49 35.45 -4.09
CA GLN A 19 14.05 35.54 -3.89
C GLN A 19 13.32 35.33 -5.23
N ALA A 20 13.44 34.12 -5.81
CA ALA A 20 12.34 33.63 -6.61
C ALA A 20 11.14 33.58 -5.64
N GLN A 21 10.32 34.64 -5.67
CA GLN A 21 9.05 34.65 -4.96
C GLN A 21 8.31 33.41 -5.44
N LEU A 22 8.22 32.39 -4.55
CA LEU A 22 7.31 31.29 -4.78
C LEU A 22 5.95 31.94 -5.07
N PRO A 23 5.29 31.58 -6.17
CA PRO A 23 4.02 32.20 -6.52
C PRO A 23 3.11 32.16 -5.31
N GLU A 24 2.52 33.28 -4.98
CA GLU A 24 1.61 33.42 -3.85
C GLU A 24 0.60 32.27 -3.87
N ARG A 25 0.59 31.45 -2.83
CA ARG A 25 -0.34 30.32 -2.68
C ARG A 25 -1.73 30.88 -2.36
N ASN A 26 -2.35 31.49 -3.35
CA ASN A 26 -3.75 31.90 -3.22
C ASN A 26 -4.69 30.83 -3.81
N ALA A 27 -5.91 30.80 -3.32
CA ALA A 27 -6.91 29.81 -3.72
C ALA A 27 -7.16 29.81 -5.25
N VAL A 28 -7.05 30.94 -5.90
CA VAL A 28 -7.26 31.10 -7.36
C VAL A 28 -6.16 30.37 -8.15
N ASN A 29 -4.89 30.52 -7.73
CA ASN A 29 -3.78 29.85 -8.40
C ASN A 29 -3.81 28.34 -8.17
N ILE A 30 -4.17 27.90 -6.97
CA ILE A 30 -4.30 26.47 -6.66
C ILE A 30 -5.37 25.84 -7.56
N GLU A 31 -6.54 26.46 -7.66
CA GLU A 31 -7.63 25.91 -8.48
C GLU A 31 -7.28 25.89 -9.96
N LYS A 32 -6.64 26.95 -10.46
CA LYS A 32 -6.13 26.99 -11.85
C LYS A 32 -5.19 25.83 -12.16
N TYR A 33 -4.21 25.56 -11.29
CA TYR A 33 -3.26 24.46 -11.52
C TYR A 33 -3.93 23.10 -11.35
N ARG A 34 -4.85 22.96 -10.39
CA ARG A 34 -5.65 21.74 -10.25
C ARG A 34 -6.42 21.43 -11.53
N GLU A 35 -7.09 22.38 -12.12
CA GLU A 35 -7.83 22.17 -13.36
C GLU A 35 -6.93 21.83 -14.56
N ILE A 36 -5.75 22.43 -14.65
CA ILE A 36 -4.76 22.07 -15.67
C ILE A 36 -4.32 20.61 -15.47
N CYS A 37 -3.98 20.19 -14.26
CA CYS A 37 -3.59 18.82 -13.95
C CYS A 37 -4.73 17.83 -14.26
N LYS A 38 -5.95 18.10 -13.80
CA LYS A 38 -7.11 17.26 -14.07
C LYS A 38 -7.38 17.08 -15.56
N LYS A 39 -7.34 18.17 -16.32
CA LYS A 39 -7.53 18.14 -17.79
C LYS A 39 -6.45 17.30 -18.47
N HIS A 40 -5.20 17.43 -18.05
CA HIS A 40 -4.08 16.65 -18.59
C HIS A 40 -4.24 15.16 -18.28
N ILE A 41 -4.49 14.83 -17.02
CA ILE A 41 -4.67 13.43 -16.58
C ILE A 41 -5.86 12.79 -17.30
N TYR A 42 -6.99 13.48 -17.40
CA TYR A 42 -8.16 12.95 -18.12
C TYR A 42 -7.84 12.64 -19.60
N LYS A 43 -7.07 13.51 -20.25
CA LYS A 43 -6.65 13.29 -21.64
C LYS A 43 -5.75 12.06 -21.81
N GLU A 44 -4.86 11.82 -20.84
CA GLU A 44 -3.82 10.79 -20.90
C GLU A 44 -4.20 9.47 -20.19
N MET A 45 -5.32 9.44 -19.42
CA MET A 45 -5.67 8.30 -18.54
C MET A 45 -5.77 6.96 -19.29
N LYS A 46 -6.26 6.96 -20.52
CA LYS A 46 -6.36 5.74 -21.34
C LYS A 46 -4.99 5.16 -21.73
N GLY A 47 -3.92 5.93 -21.52
CA GLY A 47 -2.56 5.44 -21.64
C GLY A 47 -2.18 4.35 -20.64
N MET A 48 -2.96 4.18 -19.54
CA MET A 48 -2.79 3.10 -18.57
C MET A 48 -3.53 1.81 -18.97
N TYR A 49 -4.49 1.87 -19.91
CA TYR A 49 -5.34 0.75 -20.28
C TYR A 49 -4.56 -0.28 -21.09
N ARG A 50 -4.61 -1.54 -20.65
CA ARG A 50 -3.97 -2.68 -21.31
C ARG A 50 -4.99 -3.76 -21.61
N GLN A 51 -4.96 -4.25 -22.83
CA GLN A 51 -5.80 -5.37 -23.25
C GLN A 51 -5.27 -6.67 -22.63
N ALA A 52 -6.18 -7.63 -22.42
CA ALA A 52 -5.84 -8.98 -22.06
C ALA A 52 -4.83 -9.61 -23.06
N GLY A 53 -3.97 -10.47 -22.57
CA GLY A 53 -3.03 -11.20 -23.42
C GLY A 53 -2.00 -11.98 -22.61
N GLY A 54 -1.60 -13.13 -23.11
CA GLY A 54 -0.66 -14.02 -22.44
C GLY A 54 -1.19 -14.48 -21.09
N SER A 55 -0.39 -14.29 -20.06
CA SER A 55 -0.72 -14.67 -18.68
C SER A 55 -1.75 -13.75 -18.01
N LEU A 56 -1.98 -12.58 -18.56
CA LEU A 56 -2.97 -11.60 -18.08
C LEU A 56 -4.28 -11.80 -18.85
N ARG A 57 -5.21 -12.55 -18.25
CA ARG A 57 -6.44 -13.03 -18.91
C ARG A 57 -7.51 -11.95 -19.07
N PHE A 58 -7.42 -10.89 -18.29
CA PHE A 58 -8.36 -9.79 -18.26
C PHE A 58 -7.64 -8.48 -18.61
N PRO A 59 -8.35 -7.48 -19.20
CA PRO A 59 -7.78 -6.15 -19.36
C PRO A 59 -7.42 -5.57 -18.01
N PHE A 60 -6.42 -4.69 -17.94
CA PHE A 60 -5.90 -4.20 -16.65
C PHE A 60 -5.34 -2.78 -16.76
N LEU A 61 -5.08 -2.16 -15.61
CA LEU A 61 -4.41 -0.88 -15.48
C LEU A 61 -2.91 -1.12 -15.24
N ALA A 62 -2.07 -0.68 -16.18
CA ALA A 62 -0.63 -0.65 -15.96
C ALA A 62 -0.23 0.61 -15.20
N PRO A 63 0.85 0.57 -14.39
CA PRO A 63 1.46 1.78 -13.86
C PRO A 63 1.86 2.74 -14.97
N GLY A 64 1.82 4.03 -14.70
CA GLY A 64 1.98 5.09 -15.72
C GLY A 64 3.35 5.24 -16.37
N SER A 65 4.29 4.31 -16.16
CA SER A 65 5.63 4.32 -16.75
C SER A 65 5.73 3.38 -17.94
N SER A 66 6.44 3.80 -19.00
CA SER A 66 6.72 2.94 -20.16
C SER A 66 7.46 1.64 -19.80
N GLN A 67 8.21 1.65 -18.71
CA GLN A 67 8.94 0.49 -18.21
C GLN A 67 8.02 -0.65 -17.71
N TYR A 68 6.80 -0.34 -17.29
CA TYR A 68 5.89 -1.29 -16.64
C TYR A 68 4.64 -1.62 -17.49
N LEU A 69 4.64 -1.30 -18.77
CA LEU A 69 3.45 -1.38 -19.63
C LEU A 69 2.87 -2.79 -19.78
N ASP A 70 3.69 -3.83 -19.70
CA ASP A 70 3.26 -5.23 -19.84
C ASP A 70 3.22 -5.98 -18.51
N MET A 71 3.11 -5.24 -17.42
CA MET A 71 3.13 -5.77 -16.06
C MET A 71 1.92 -5.29 -15.28
N LEU A 72 1.26 -6.20 -14.59
CA LEU A 72 0.30 -5.88 -13.55
C LEU A 72 1.05 -5.87 -12.21
N TRP A 73 1.08 -4.73 -11.56
CA TRP A 73 1.63 -4.57 -10.22
C TRP A 73 0.50 -4.51 -9.18
N ASP A 74 0.77 -4.96 -7.97
CA ASP A 74 -0.22 -5.08 -6.89
C ASP A 74 -0.85 -3.73 -6.49
N TRP A 75 -0.27 -3.01 -5.55
CA TRP A 75 -0.85 -1.75 -5.05
C TRP A 75 -0.79 -0.60 -6.07
N ASP A 76 0.14 -0.67 -7.05
CA ASP A 76 0.25 0.36 -8.10
C ASP A 76 -1.01 0.42 -8.94
N SER A 77 -1.58 -0.74 -9.30
CA SER A 77 -2.84 -0.78 -10.04
C SER A 77 -4.01 -0.25 -9.21
N TRP A 78 -4.05 -0.55 -7.90
CA TRP A 78 -5.06 -0.02 -6.99
C TRP A 78 -4.95 1.50 -6.83
N LEU A 79 -3.75 2.04 -6.60
CA LEU A 79 -3.54 3.48 -6.48
C LEU A 79 -3.84 4.22 -7.79
N SER A 80 -3.50 3.60 -8.91
CA SER A 80 -3.85 4.11 -10.26
C SER A 80 -5.36 4.13 -10.47
N ASP A 81 -6.08 3.11 -10.00
CA ASP A 81 -7.54 3.04 -10.06
C ASP A 81 -8.21 4.13 -9.20
N VAL A 82 -7.72 4.35 -7.98
CA VAL A 82 -8.22 5.45 -7.12
C VAL A 82 -8.07 6.80 -7.83
N ALA A 83 -6.92 7.05 -8.46
CA ALA A 83 -6.69 8.28 -9.21
C ALA A 83 -7.58 8.37 -10.45
N LEU A 84 -7.74 7.26 -11.18
CA LEU A 84 -8.61 7.15 -12.36
C LEU A 84 -10.06 7.48 -12.00
N ARG A 85 -10.60 6.87 -10.95
CA ARG A 85 -11.99 7.14 -10.51
C ARG A 85 -12.20 8.57 -10.07
N GLN A 86 -11.21 9.19 -9.41
CA GLN A 86 -11.29 10.60 -9.08
C GLN A 86 -11.42 11.49 -10.33
N ILE A 87 -10.62 11.21 -11.35
CA ILE A 87 -10.67 11.94 -12.62
C ILE A 87 -11.97 11.68 -13.38
N LEU A 88 -12.43 10.43 -13.42
CA LEU A 88 -13.69 10.05 -14.05
C LEU A 88 -14.92 10.65 -13.33
N SER A 89 -14.87 10.79 -12.03
CA SER A 89 -15.91 11.48 -11.26
C SER A 89 -16.01 12.95 -11.63
N ASP A 90 -14.88 13.62 -11.83
CA ASP A 90 -14.81 15.06 -12.11
C ASP A 90 -15.05 15.41 -13.60
N LYS A 91 -14.56 14.59 -14.51
CA LYS A 91 -14.48 14.91 -15.96
C LYS A 91 -15.04 13.83 -16.86
N GLY A 92 -15.18 12.59 -16.36
CA GLY A 92 -15.56 11.43 -17.18
C GLY A 92 -17.05 11.38 -17.53
N THR A 93 -17.33 10.79 -18.67
CA THR A 93 -18.70 10.40 -19.07
C THR A 93 -19.08 9.05 -18.46
N GLU A 94 -20.36 8.70 -18.49
CA GLU A 94 -20.81 7.36 -18.09
C GLU A 94 -20.21 6.24 -18.98
N ALA A 95 -19.94 6.55 -20.25
CA ALA A 95 -19.24 5.64 -21.14
C ALA A 95 -17.78 5.40 -20.69
N ASP A 96 -17.06 6.45 -20.28
CA ASP A 96 -15.71 6.33 -19.77
C ASP A 96 -15.68 5.50 -18.45
N LYS A 97 -16.63 5.74 -17.56
CA LYS A 97 -16.75 4.98 -16.31
C LYS A 97 -17.04 3.50 -16.53
N LYS A 98 -17.90 3.20 -17.52
CA LYS A 98 -18.24 1.83 -17.91
C LYS A 98 -17.06 1.14 -18.58
N GLU A 99 -16.32 1.84 -19.45
CA GLU A 99 -15.11 1.31 -20.08
C GLU A 99 -14.04 0.99 -19.01
N ALA A 100 -13.77 1.92 -18.08
CA ALA A 100 -12.79 1.76 -17.03
C ALA A 100 -13.04 0.51 -16.17
N LEU A 101 -14.30 0.21 -15.86
CA LEU A 101 -14.70 -0.88 -14.97
C LEU A 101 -14.10 -2.23 -15.39
N ALA A 102 -14.00 -2.52 -16.68
CA ALA A 102 -13.44 -3.79 -17.16
C ALA A 102 -11.93 -3.89 -16.84
N TYR A 103 -11.21 -2.78 -16.87
CA TYR A 103 -9.78 -2.73 -16.53
C TYR A 103 -9.54 -2.79 -15.02
N GLU A 104 -10.40 -2.13 -14.26
CA GLU A 104 -10.38 -2.13 -12.79
C GLU A 104 -10.62 -3.53 -12.24
N GLN A 105 -11.73 -4.17 -12.62
CA GLN A 105 -12.04 -5.55 -12.25
C GLN A 105 -10.94 -6.51 -12.72
N GLY A 106 -10.42 -6.31 -13.92
CA GLY A 106 -9.38 -7.14 -14.48
C GLY A 106 -8.07 -7.08 -13.72
N CYS A 107 -7.72 -6.00 -13.02
CA CYS A 107 -6.57 -5.97 -12.10
C CYS A 107 -6.73 -6.99 -10.98
N VAL A 108 -7.89 -7.01 -10.33
CA VAL A 108 -8.21 -7.93 -9.24
C VAL A 108 -8.28 -9.37 -9.74
N LEU A 109 -9.03 -9.62 -10.82
CA LEU A 109 -9.23 -10.96 -11.37
C LEU A 109 -7.93 -11.59 -11.89
N ASN A 110 -7.04 -10.81 -12.52
CA ASN A 110 -5.72 -11.30 -12.92
C ASN A 110 -4.89 -11.72 -11.70
N SER A 111 -4.87 -10.93 -10.63
CA SER A 111 -4.17 -11.28 -9.39
C SER A 111 -4.75 -12.55 -8.78
N LEU A 112 -6.07 -12.66 -8.67
CA LEU A 112 -6.74 -13.85 -8.14
C LEU A 112 -6.53 -15.10 -9.01
N SER A 113 -6.37 -14.95 -10.33
CA SER A 113 -6.07 -16.07 -11.22
C SER A 113 -4.72 -16.74 -10.94
N TYR A 114 -3.81 -16.04 -10.26
CA TYR A 114 -2.54 -16.57 -9.74
C TYR A 114 -2.62 -17.00 -8.27
N GLY A 115 -3.76 -16.85 -7.62
CA GLY A 115 -4.02 -17.32 -6.28
C GLY A 115 -4.26 -18.83 -6.20
N GLY A 116 -4.25 -19.36 -4.99
CA GLY A 116 -4.58 -20.75 -4.68
C GLY A 116 -4.91 -20.91 -3.21
N MET A 117 -5.24 -22.14 -2.81
CA MET A 117 -5.62 -22.46 -1.43
C MET A 117 -4.51 -22.22 -0.40
N ASP A 118 -3.27 -22.12 -0.84
CA ASP A 118 -2.11 -21.72 0.00
C ASP A 118 -2.06 -20.21 0.27
N GLY A 119 -2.92 -19.43 -0.39
CA GLY A 119 -3.07 -17.99 -0.22
C GLY A 119 -1.93 -17.15 -0.81
N TRP A 120 -0.99 -17.75 -1.54
CA TRP A 120 0.10 -16.98 -2.14
C TRP A 120 -0.34 -16.36 -3.47
N ILE A 121 -0.14 -15.06 -3.63
CA ILE A 121 -0.36 -14.29 -4.85
C ILE A 121 0.92 -13.47 -5.12
N PRO A 122 1.46 -13.45 -6.36
CA PRO A 122 2.67 -12.69 -6.67
C PRO A 122 2.44 -11.17 -6.58
N ILE A 123 3.51 -10.42 -6.35
CA ILE A 123 3.48 -8.95 -6.28
C ILE A 123 3.21 -8.34 -7.66
N TRP A 124 3.76 -8.95 -8.71
CA TRP A 124 3.51 -8.55 -10.09
C TRP A 124 3.34 -9.76 -11.00
N ILE A 125 2.64 -9.54 -12.11
CA ILE A 125 2.40 -10.54 -13.15
C ILE A 125 2.78 -9.91 -14.48
N GLU A 126 3.76 -10.48 -15.16
CA GLU A 126 4.13 -10.08 -16.51
C GLU A 126 3.22 -10.72 -17.54
N ARG A 127 3.11 -10.12 -18.72
CA ARG A 127 2.33 -10.69 -19.84
C ARG A 127 2.78 -12.10 -20.23
N ASN A 128 4.07 -12.38 -20.09
CA ASN A 128 4.67 -13.69 -20.36
C ASN A 128 5.10 -14.40 -19.06
N ALA A 129 4.41 -14.14 -17.97
CA ALA A 129 4.71 -14.77 -16.70
C ALA A 129 4.63 -16.30 -16.82
N PRO A 130 5.52 -17.03 -16.12
CA PRO A 130 5.38 -18.48 -15.99
C PRO A 130 4.10 -18.83 -15.26
N SER A 131 3.69 -20.09 -15.33
CA SER A 131 2.56 -20.58 -14.55
C SER A 131 2.82 -20.38 -13.04
N ARG A 132 1.74 -20.31 -12.28
CA ARG A 132 1.82 -20.24 -10.82
C ARG A 132 2.69 -21.34 -10.22
N GLU A 133 2.56 -22.56 -10.73
CA GLU A 133 3.34 -23.73 -10.28
C GLU A 133 4.84 -23.55 -10.52
N GLU A 134 5.20 -23.00 -11.67
CA GLU A 134 6.61 -22.71 -12.00
C GLU A 134 7.16 -21.57 -11.14
N MET A 135 6.36 -20.56 -10.86
CA MET A 135 6.73 -19.48 -9.94
C MET A 135 6.99 -20.04 -8.54
N LEU A 136 6.13 -20.91 -8.02
CA LEU A 136 6.29 -21.52 -6.71
C LEU A 136 7.52 -22.43 -6.63
N LYS A 137 7.85 -23.18 -7.69
CA LYS A 137 9.07 -24.01 -7.77
C LYS A 137 10.34 -23.18 -7.74
N LYS A 138 10.33 -22.00 -8.35
CA LYS A 138 11.47 -21.08 -8.43
C LYS A 138 11.53 -20.10 -7.28
N ARG A 139 10.53 -20.13 -6.40
CA ARG A 139 10.43 -19.22 -5.28
C ARG A 139 11.65 -19.34 -4.38
N ASN A 140 12.38 -18.26 -4.23
CA ASN A 140 13.39 -18.14 -3.21
C ASN A 140 12.70 -17.83 -1.87
N PRO A 141 12.73 -18.70 -0.86
CA PRO A 141 12.04 -18.46 0.40
C PRO A 141 12.55 -17.23 1.15
N TRP A 142 13.74 -16.75 0.78
CA TRP A 142 14.38 -15.57 1.39
C TRP A 142 14.05 -14.25 0.70
N LYS A 143 13.32 -14.29 -0.43
CA LYS A 143 13.08 -13.14 -1.30
C LYS A 143 11.64 -12.99 -1.74
N THR A 144 10.70 -13.57 -1.03
CA THR A 144 9.33 -13.62 -1.53
C THR A 144 8.31 -13.12 -0.55
N ASN A 145 8.22 -11.81 -0.46
CA ASN A 145 6.94 -11.24 -0.11
C ASN A 145 5.89 -11.63 -1.17
N MET A 146 4.65 -11.64 -0.79
CA MET A 146 3.52 -11.81 -1.70
C MET A 146 2.85 -10.46 -1.92
N HIS A 147 1.86 -10.42 -2.79
CA HIS A 147 0.97 -9.26 -2.98
C HIS A 147 0.70 -8.56 -1.65
N LYS A 148 0.84 -7.25 -1.60
CA LYS A 148 0.54 -6.46 -0.40
C LYS A 148 -0.94 -6.62 -0.01
N PRO A 149 -1.31 -6.48 1.28
CA PRO A 149 -2.69 -6.60 1.70
C PRO A 149 -3.52 -5.37 1.28
N THR A 150 -3.72 -5.27 -0.03
CA THR A 150 -4.45 -4.21 -0.72
C THR A 150 -5.43 -4.76 -1.76
N LEU A 151 -5.47 -6.08 -1.95
CA LEU A 151 -6.28 -6.69 -3.00
C LEU A 151 -7.77 -6.65 -2.68
N ALA A 152 -8.16 -6.96 -1.43
CA ALA A 152 -9.54 -6.79 -0.98
C ALA A 152 -9.94 -5.31 -0.92
N GLN A 153 -9.01 -4.42 -0.58
CA GLN A 153 -9.25 -2.98 -0.62
C GLN A 153 -9.54 -2.49 -2.05
N HIS A 154 -8.79 -2.99 -3.03
CA HIS A 154 -9.04 -2.68 -4.44
C HIS A 154 -10.42 -3.20 -4.88
N ALA A 155 -10.72 -4.48 -4.61
CA ALA A 155 -12.03 -5.05 -4.92
C ALA A 155 -13.18 -4.29 -4.24
N ALA A 156 -13.04 -3.95 -2.96
CA ALA A 156 -14.04 -3.19 -2.22
C ALA A 156 -14.22 -1.75 -2.76
N PHE A 157 -13.15 -1.13 -3.23
CA PHE A 157 -13.21 0.17 -3.88
C PHE A 157 -14.05 0.11 -5.17
N ILE A 158 -13.81 -0.91 -6.00
CA ILE A 158 -14.60 -1.14 -7.22
C ILE A 158 -16.07 -1.39 -6.89
N VAL A 159 -16.35 -2.30 -5.94
CA VAL A 159 -17.72 -2.64 -5.51
C VAL A 159 -18.47 -1.40 -4.99
N LYS A 160 -17.82 -0.54 -4.21
CA LYS A 160 -18.42 0.72 -3.74
C LYS A 160 -18.78 1.65 -4.91
N ASN A 161 -17.93 1.74 -5.93
CA ASN A 161 -18.20 2.53 -7.14
C ASN A 161 -19.30 1.92 -8.02
N MET A 162 -19.62 0.64 -7.83
CA MET A 162 -20.72 -0.09 -8.50
C MET A 162 -22.02 -0.12 -7.67
N GLY A 163 -22.11 0.67 -6.60
CA GLY A 163 -23.30 0.69 -5.75
C GLY A 163 -23.48 -0.57 -4.90
N GLY A 164 -22.42 -1.31 -4.62
CA GLY A 164 -22.42 -2.51 -3.77
C GLY A 164 -22.49 -3.84 -4.54
N ASP A 165 -22.52 -3.82 -5.86
CA ASP A 165 -22.52 -5.06 -6.65
C ASP A 165 -21.16 -5.76 -6.62
N ALA A 166 -21.09 -6.84 -5.84
CA ALA A 166 -19.91 -7.69 -5.69
C ALA A 166 -20.01 -9.04 -6.42
N GLU A 167 -21.08 -9.25 -7.20
CA GLU A 167 -21.36 -10.58 -7.77
C GLU A 167 -20.26 -11.05 -8.74
N TRP A 168 -19.59 -10.14 -9.41
CA TRP A 168 -18.44 -10.43 -10.28
C TRP A 168 -17.25 -11.09 -9.54
N LEU A 169 -17.18 -10.96 -8.22
CA LEU A 169 -16.12 -11.51 -7.37
C LEU A 169 -16.48 -12.86 -6.74
N ARG A 170 -17.74 -13.29 -6.82
CA ARG A 170 -18.26 -14.43 -6.06
C ARG A 170 -17.45 -15.72 -6.25
N GLU A 171 -17.08 -16.05 -7.48
CA GLU A 171 -16.34 -17.27 -7.78
C GLU A 171 -14.91 -17.25 -7.21
N ASP A 172 -14.29 -16.06 -7.21
CA ASP A 172 -12.91 -15.87 -6.76
C ASP A 172 -12.79 -15.42 -5.30
N PHE A 173 -13.93 -15.19 -4.62
CA PHE A 173 -13.94 -14.68 -3.23
C PHE A 173 -13.17 -15.57 -2.26
N TYR A 174 -13.28 -16.89 -2.39
CA TYR A 174 -12.55 -17.83 -1.52
C TYR A 174 -11.04 -17.82 -1.78
N THR A 175 -10.60 -17.51 -2.98
CA THR A 175 -9.18 -17.28 -3.29
C THR A 175 -8.69 -16.02 -2.60
N LEU A 176 -9.46 -14.95 -2.62
CA LEU A 176 -9.17 -13.72 -1.89
C LEU A 176 -9.14 -13.97 -0.37
N GLN A 177 -10.08 -14.75 0.15
CA GLN A 177 -10.09 -15.15 1.55
C GLN A 177 -8.84 -15.95 1.94
N ALA A 178 -8.42 -16.92 1.10
CA ALA A 178 -7.20 -17.69 1.33
C ALA A 178 -5.95 -16.79 1.36
N PHE A 179 -5.89 -15.79 0.48
CA PHE A 179 -4.82 -14.78 0.47
C PHE A 179 -4.73 -14.02 1.80
N VAL A 180 -5.85 -13.48 2.29
CA VAL A 180 -5.88 -12.76 3.56
C VAL A 180 -5.59 -13.69 4.74
N ALA A 181 -6.11 -14.91 4.72
CA ALA A 181 -5.85 -15.92 5.73
C ALA A 181 -4.37 -16.31 5.81
N LYS A 182 -3.62 -16.23 4.69
CA LYS A 182 -2.18 -16.46 4.70
C LYS A 182 -1.45 -15.45 5.57
N TYR A 183 -1.77 -14.17 5.46
CA TYR A 183 -1.21 -13.16 6.36
C TYR A 183 -1.55 -13.45 7.82
N LEU A 184 -2.81 -13.76 8.12
CA LEU A 184 -3.26 -14.02 9.48
C LEU A 184 -2.61 -15.26 10.11
N ASN A 185 -2.36 -16.30 9.33
CA ASN A 185 -1.87 -17.58 9.84
C ASN A 185 -0.35 -17.71 9.83
N PHE A 186 0.34 -17.08 8.88
CA PHE A 186 1.77 -17.30 8.66
C PHE A 186 2.64 -16.06 8.87
N HIS A 187 2.05 -14.87 8.83
CA HIS A 187 2.77 -13.61 8.99
C HIS A 187 2.36 -12.85 10.27
N ARG A 188 1.71 -13.53 11.20
CA ARG A 188 1.31 -12.94 12.49
C ARG A 188 2.29 -13.33 13.59
N HIS A 189 2.89 -12.34 14.22
CA HIS A 189 3.76 -12.54 15.36
C HIS A 189 2.95 -12.94 16.61
N LYS A 190 3.28 -14.09 17.20
CA LYS A 190 2.48 -14.71 18.27
C LYS A 190 2.35 -13.84 19.53
N ALA A 191 3.42 -13.15 19.91
CA ALA A 191 3.43 -12.39 21.17
C ALA A 191 2.70 -11.04 21.06
N THR A 192 2.74 -10.37 19.86
CA THR A 192 2.14 -9.06 19.69
C THR A 192 0.85 -9.10 18.91
N GLY A 193 0.62 -10.16 18.12
CA GLY A 193 -0.48 -10.22 17.16
C GLY A 193 -0.33 -9.28 15.96
N LEU A 194 0.82 -8.60 15.84
CA LEU A 194 1.14 -7.78 14.68
C LEU A 194 1.51 -8.63 13.48
N ILE A 195 1.26 -8.08 12.30
CA ILE A 195 1.64 -8.70 11.03
C ILE A 195 3.04 -8.20 10.63
N TYR A 196 3.85 -9.07 10.04
CA TYR A 196 5.20 -8.76 9.62
C TYR A 196 5.46 -9.10 8.15
N TRP A 197 6.38 -8.36 7.54
CA TRP A 197 6.96 -8.73 6.26
C TRP A 197 7.91 -9.92 6.43
N GLU A 198 7.88 -10.84 5.47
CA GLU A 198 8.84 -11.95 5.47
C GLU A 198 10.26 -11.46 5.17
N THR A 199 10.38 -10.51 4.26
CA THR A 199 11.64 -9.85 3.90
C THR A 199 11.40 -8.35 3.67
N ASP A 200 12.48 -7.58 3.48
CA ASP A 200 12.43 -6.18 3.05
C ASP A 200 12.30 -6.00 1.53
N GLU A 201 12.44 -7.08 0.77
CA GLU A 201 12.40 -7.02 -0.69
C GLU A 201 10.99 -6.83 -1.22
N ALA A 202 10.85 -5.91 -2.16
CA ALA A 202 9.59 -5.67 -2.89
C ALA A 202 8.39 -5.30 -2.01
N ILE A 203 8.60 -4.71 -0.84
CA ILE A 203 7.53 -4.18 0.00
C ILE A 203 6.93 -2.88 -0.56
N GLY A 204 7.58 -2.29 -1.58
CA GLY A 204 7.13 -1.09 -2.28
C GLY A 204 7.52 0.23 -1.60
N VAL A 205 8.11 0.17 -0.44
CA VAL A 205 8.74 1.30 0.26
C VAL A 205 10.22 1.00 0.29
N ASP A 206 10.90 1.35 -0.79
CA ASP A 206 12.31 1.03 -0.98
C ASP A 206 13.16 1.68 0.10
N ASN A 207 14.08 0.90 0.66
CA ASN A 207 14.94 1.34 1.77
C ASN A 207 14.17 1.79 3.03
N ASP A 208 12.99 1.21 3.29
CA ASP A 208 12.28 1.47 4.55
C ASP A 208 13.17 1.02 5.73
N PRO A 209 13.63 1.95 6.56
CA PRO A 209 14.52 1.61 7.66
C PRO A 209 13.91 0.62 8.65
N SER A 210 12.59 0.50 8.70
CA SER A 210 11.90 -0.47 9.57
C SER A 210 12.07 -1.92 9.13
N THR A 211 12.47 -2.15 7.87
CA THR A 211 12.64 -3.49 7.29
C THR A 211 14.01 -3.69 6.66
N PHE A 212 14.61 -2.62 6.13
CA PHE A 212 15.87 -2.68 5.38
C PHE A 212 17.03 -3.19 6.24
N TYR A 213 17.75 -4.21 5.77
CA TYR A 213 18.81 -4.90 6.50
C TYR A 213 18.40 -5.53 7.85
N ARG A 214 17.10 -5.71 8.08
CA ARG A 214 16.60 -6.40 9.26
C ARG A 214 16.52 -7.91 9.03
N PRO A 215 16.62 -8.73 10.08
CA PRO A 215 16.36 -10.15 9.98
C PRO A 215 14.93 -10.44 9.47
N HIS A 216 14.78 -11.55 8.78
CA HIS A 216 13.47 -11.99 8.26
C HIS A 216 12.42 -12.07 9.36
N GLY A 217 11.23 -11.57 9.09
CA GLY A 217 10.11 -11.62 10.01
C GLY A 217 10.30 -10.83 11.30
N SER A 218 11.28 -9.91 11.36
CA SER A 218 11.62 -9.16 12.57
C SER A 218 10.90 -7.83 12.73
N SER A 219 10.23 -7.34 11.68
CA SER A 219 9.61 -6.01 11.70
C SER A 219 8.08 -6.09 11.71
N GLY A 220 7.47 -5.64 12.79
CA GLY A 220 6.05 -5.28 12.86
C GLY A 220 5.84 -3.88 12.27
N SER A 221 6.01 -3.74 10.95
CA SER A 221 5.87 -2.47 10.26
C SER A 221 4.50 -1.86 10.50
N ILE A 222 4.45 -0.61 10.97
CA ILE A 222 3.18 0.13 11.14
C ILE A 222 2.45 0.28 9.81
N PHE A 223 3.20 0.49 8.73
CA PHE A 223 2.66 0.58 7.37
C PHE A 223 1.91 -0.71 6.98
N LEU A 224 2.54 -1.88 7.12
CA LEU A 224 1.90 -3.17 6.84
C LEU A 224 0.67 -3.39 7.70
N ASN A 225 0.76 -3.11 9.00
CA ASN A 225 -0.34 -3.35 9.93
C ASN A 225 -1.55 -2.43 9.65
N CYS A 226 -1.32 -1.20 9.20
CA CYS A 226 -2.38 -0.31 8.74
C CYS A 226 -3.03 -0.80 7.43
N LEU A 227 -2.22 -1.28 6.47
CA LEU A 227 -2.75 -1.90 5.25
C LEU A 227 -3.60 -3.12 5.59
N MET A 228 -3.08 -4.01 6.45
CA MET A 228 -3.79 -5.24 6.85
C MET A 228 -5.08 -4.94 7.59
N TYR A 229 -5.11 -3.93 8.47
CA TYR A 229 -6.33 -3.49 9.13
C TYR A 229 -7.41 -3.09 8.10
N LYS A 230 -7.01 -2.32 7.09
CA LYS A 230 -7.91 -1.92 6.00
C LYS A 230 -8.33 -3.08 5.11
N GLU A 231 -7.42 -4.03 4.87
CA GLU A 231 -7.72 -5.24 4.11
C GLU A 231 -8.80 -6.09 4.80
N LEU A 232 -8.71 -6.27 6.13
CA LEU A 232 -9.70 -6.97 6.92
C LEU A 232 -11.07 -6.28 6.89
N GLN A 233 -11.10 -4.95 6.98
CA GLN A 233 -12.34 -4.18 6.83
C GLN A 233 -12.94 -4.33 5.42
N ALA A 234 -12.09 -4.38 4.39
CA ALA A 234 -12.53 -4.58 3.02
C ALA A 234 -13.12 -5.99 2.83
N MET A 235 -12.50 -7.02 3.41
CA MET A 235 -13.02 -8.39 3.40
C MET A 235 -14.39 -8.50 4.07
N ALA A 236 -14.57 -7.86 5.23
CA ALA A 236 -15.86 -7.83 5.91
C ALA A 236 -16.93 -7.19 5.02
N TYR A 237 -16.63 -6.04 4.44
CA TYR A 237 -17.55 -5.35 3.53
C TYR A 237 -17.91 -6.18 2.28
N LEU A 238 -16.92 -6.82 1.64
CA LEU A 238 -17.15 -7.67 0.48
C LEU A 238 -18.00 -8.90 0.84
N ALA A 239 -17.74 -9.52 1.99
CA ALA A 239 -18.52 -10.63 2.50
C ALA A 239 -19.98 -10.23 2.74
N ASP A 240 -20.24 -9.04 3.29
CA ASP A 240 -21.61 -8.51 3.45
C ASP A 240 -22.31 -8.31 2.10
N CYS A 241 -21.62 -7.71 1.13
CA CYS A 241 -22.16 -7.53 -0.22
C CYS A 241 -22.50 -8.87 -0.90
N LEU A 242 -21.78 -9.94 -0.55
CA LEU A 242 -22.02 -11.29 -1.06
C LEU A 242 -22.99 -12.12 -0.18
N ASN A 243 -23.56 -11.55 0.87
CA ASN A 243 -24.43 -12.20 1.86
C ASN A 243 -23.74 -13.36 2.62
N LEU A 244 -22.45 -13.25 2.89
CA LEU A 244 -21.62 -14.20 3.64
C LEU A 244 -21.42 -13.72 5.08
N THR A 245 -22.50 -13.64 5.85
CA THR A 245 -22.56 -12.98 7.17
C THR A 245 -21.52 -13.50 8.16
N ASP A 246 -21.34 -14.83 8.28
CA ASP A 246 -20.37 -15.41 9.22
C ASP A 246 -18.92 -15.00 8.87
N ILE A 247 -18.62 -14.89 7.59
CA ILE A 247 -17.30 -14.46 7.11
C ILE A 247 -17.10 -12.96 7.38
N SER A 248 -18.13 -12.15 7.19
CA SER A 248 -18.09 -10.73 7.53
C SER A 248 -17.77 -10.53 9.01
N ILE A 249 -18.53 -11.15 9.90
CA ILE A 249 -18.32 -11.09 11.37
C ILE A 249 -16.91 -11.53 11.75
N PHE A 250 -16.39 -12.59 11.13
CA PHE A 250 -15.01 -13.04 11.36
C PHE A 250 -14.00 -11.95 11.05
N PHE A 251 -14.07 -11.33 9.86
CA PHE A 251 -13.12 -10.32 9.46
C PHE A 251 -13.25 -8.99 10.22
N GLU A 252 -14.45 -8.61 10.63
CA GLU A 252 -14.66 -7.48 11.54
C GLU A 252 -13.94 -7.69 12.88
N LYS A 253 -14.08 -8.88 13.46
CA LYS A 253 -13.41 -9.24 14.71
C LYS A 253 -11.88 -9.24 14.57
N GLU A 254 -11.36 -9.78 13.48
CA GLU A 254 -9.92 -9.78 13.19
C GLU A 254 -9.40 -8.34 13.02
N ALA A 255 -10.15 -7.47 12.34
CA ALA A 255 -9.81 -6.06 12.19
C ALA A 255 -9.73 -5.34 13.54
N GLU A 256 -10.72 -5.49 14.42
CA GLU A 256 -10.71 -4.86 15.75
C GLU A 256 -9.61 -5.43 16.65
N THR A 257 -9.30 -6.72 16.53
CA THR A 257 -8.18 -7.34 17.23
C THR A 257 -6.85 -6.74 16.77
N LEU A 258 -6.63 -6.61 15.47
CA LEU A 258 -5.41 -6.02 14.93
C LEU A 258 -5.27 -4.54 15.30
N LYS A 259 -6.36 -3.78 15.23
CA LYS A 259 -6.39 -2.38 15.66
C LYS A 259 -5.99 -2.21 17.14
N THR A 260 -6.46 -3.11 18.00
CA THR A 260 -6.09 -3.14 19.41
C THR A 260 -4.60 -3.41 19.57
N ASN A 261 -4.05 -4.37 18.82
CA ASN A 261 -2.63 -4.70 18.84
C ASN A 261 -1.76 -3.54 18.32
N ILE A 262 -2.17 -2.88 17.23
CA ILE A 262 -1.50 -1.68 16.72
C ILE A 262 -1.43 -0.59 17.80
N ARG A 263 -2.56 -0.29 18.45
CA ARG A 263 -2.60 0.72 19.52
C ARG A 263 -1.73 0.34 20.71
N LYS A 264 -1.71 -0.94 21.06
CA LYS A 264 -0.95 -1.43 22.21
C LYS A 264 0.56 -1.41 21.97
N HIS A 265 1.01 -1.77 20.77
CA HIS A 265 2.41 -2.06 20.50
C HIS A 265 3.12 -0.99 19.66
N CYS A 266 2.40 -0.27 18.81
CA CYS A 266 2.97 0.71 17.89
C CYS A 266 2.78 2.16 18.35
N TRP A 267 1.89 2.43 19.31
CA TRP A 267 1.67 3.77 19.82
C TRP A 267 2.69 4.16 20.87
N ASP A 268 3.36 5.28 20.69
CA ASP A 268 4.24 5.90 21.69
C ASP A 268 3.52 7.07 22.36
N GLU A 269 3.36 6.99 23.70
CA GLU A 269 2.69 8.03 24.49
C GLU A 269 3.53 9.29 24.66
N ARG A 270 4.86 9.17 24.62
CA ARG A 270 5.78 10.30 24.74
C ARG A 270 5.71 11.20 23.53
N ASP A 271 5.84 10.60 22.35
CA ASP A 271 5.87 11.31 21.07
C ASP A 271 4.47 11.51 20.48
N ARG A 272 3.46 10.78 21.00
CA ARG A 272 2.09 10.74 20.49
C ARG A 272 2.05 10.37 19.01
N PHE A 273 2.83 9.36 18.67
CA PHE A 273 2.99 8.89 17.29
C PHE A 273 3.01 7.37 17.22
N TYR A 274 2.76 6.83 16.02
CA TYR A 274 2.82 5.40 15.76
C TYR A 274 4.13 5.03 15.09
N TYR A 275 4.79 3.99 15.60
CA TYR A 275 6.06 3.49 15.10
C TYR A 275 5.99 2.01 14.74
N SER A 276 6.91 1.58 13.87
CA SER A 276 7.17 0.16 13.63
C SER A 276 7.84 -0.48 14.85
N VAL A 277 7.64 -1.79 15.03
CA VAL A 277 8.08 -2.54 16.22
C VAL A 277 9.13 -3.57 15.83
N ASP A 278 10.21 -3.69 16.61
CA ASP A 278 11.16 -4.79 16.49
C ASP A 278 10.60 -6.03 17.19
N LEU A 279 10.27 -7.05 16.42
CA LEU A 279 9.64 -8.28 16.91
C LEU A 279 10.64 -9.28 17.50
N ASN A 280 11.94 -9.08 17.29
CA ASN A 280 12.99 -9.93 17.89
C ASN A 280 13.32 -9.52 19.31
N LEU A 281 13.01 -8.30 19.70
CA LEU A 281 13.18 -7.82 21.07
C LEU A 281 11.92 -8.21 21.87
N LEU A 282 11.99 -9.32 22.56
CA LEU A 282 10.94 -9.69 23.51
C LEU A 282 10.91 -8.67 24.65
N PRO A 283 9.71 -8.28 25.14
CA PRO A 283 9.60 -7.46 26.33
C PRO A 283 10.27 -8.20 27.49
N VAL A 284 11.40 -7.68 27.94
CA VAL A 284 12.00 -8.12 29.16
C VAL A 284 11.29 -7.36 30.28
N GLU A 285 10.49 -8.04 31.09
CA GLU A 285 10.00 -7.43 32.31
C GLU A 285 11.21 -7.06 33.15
N ASN A 286 11.58 -5.80 33.09
CA ASN A 286 12.69 -5.31 33.90
C ASN A 286 12.17 -5.04 35.31
N LEU A 287 12.65 -5.81 36.24
CA LEU A 287 12.35 -5.66 37.67
C LEU A 287 12.78 -4.30 38.23
N ILE A 288 13.59 -3.52 37.50
CA ILE A 288 14.18 -2.27 37.96
C ILE A 288 13.39 -1.04 37.51
N SER A 289 12.72 -1.09 36.35
CA SER A 289 11.93 0.05 35.84
C SER A 289 10.86 -0.42 34.86
N LYS A 290 9.61 -0.06 35.12
CA LYS A 290 8.49 -0.30 34.19
C LYS A 290 8.63 0.49 32.89
N ASP A 291 9.41 1.55 32.90
CA ASP A 291 9.60 2.42 31.75
C ASP A 291 10.65 1.90 30.77
N CYS A 292 11.66 1.17 31.24
CA CYS A 292 12.67 0.54 30.38
C CYS A 292 12.13 -0.59 29.49
N THR A 293 11.08 -1.27 29.92
CA THR A 293 10.46 -2.38 29.16
C THR A 293 9.81 -1.87 27.87
N ARG A 294 9.34 -0.66 27.91
CA ARG A 294 8.61 -0.03 26.81
C ARG A 294 9.54 0.44 25.70
N GLU A 295 10.67 1.02 26.05
CA GLU A 295 11.66 1.53 25.10
C GLU A 295 12.32 0.42 24.28
N ILE A 296 12.55 -0.74 24.87
CA ILE A 296 13.14 -1.90 24.20
C ILE A 296 12.15 -2.56 23.23
N TYR A 297 10.85 -2.43 23.50
CA TYR A 297 9.83 -3.19 22.80
C TYR A 297 9.10 -2.42 21.71
N THR A 298 8.98 -1.11 21.84
CA THR A 298 7.97 -0.37 21.07
C THR A 298 8.44 0.12 19.74
N CYS A 299 9.73 0.39 19.54
CA CYS A 299 10.09 1.04 18.29
C CYS A 299 11.58 0.93 17.96
N MET A 300 11.87 0.55 16.73
CA MET A 300 13.23 0.61 16.17
C MET A 300 13.80 2.03 16.13
N TRP A 301 12.93 3.02 16.09
CA TRP A 301 13.26 4.43 15.86
C TRP A 301 13.12 5.28 17.10
N ASP A 302 12.62 4.70 18.16
CA ASP A 302 12.37 5.40 19.42
C ASP A 302 13.60 5.48 20.34
N SER A 303 14.67 4.80 20.00
CA SER A 303 15.93 4.93 20.71
C SER A 303 16.62 6.24 20.32
N PRO A 304 17.09 7.04 21.30
CA PRO A 304 17.91 8.22 21.02
C PRO A 304 19.14 7.92 20.15
N GLU A 305 19.60 6.68 20.15
CA GLU A 305 20.71 6.21 19.33
C GLU A 305 20.36 6.10 17.83
N HIS A 306 19.07 5.98 17.50
CA HIS A 306 18.60 5.95 16.11
C HIS A 306 18.21 7.31 15.57
N THR A 307 17.99 8.31 16.43
CA THR A 307 17.67 9.68 16.01
C THR A 307 18.89 10.53 15.70
N THR A 308 20.10 10.01 15.90
CA THR A 308 21.37 10.72 15.67
C THR A 308 22.20 10.18 14.50
N ALA A 309 21.67 9.29 13.70
CA ALA A 309 22.34 8.78 12.49
C ALA A 309 21.90 9.52 11.21
#